data_cd5f6e78b1cf1a3c65c22e49ef60d310
#
_entry.id   cd5f6e78b1cf1a3c65c22e49ef60d310
#
_cell.length_a   1.000
_cell.length_b   1.000
_cell.length_c   1.000
_cell.angle_alpha   90.00
_cell.angle_beta   90.00
_cell.angle_gamma   90.00
#
_symmetry.space_group_name_H-M   'P 1'
#
loop_
_entity.id
_entity.type
_entity.pdbx_description
1 polymer ?
#
loop_
_entity_poly.entity_id
_entity_poly.type
_entity_poly.pdbx_seq_one_letter_code
_entity_poly.pdbx_strand_id
1 'polypeptide(L)'
;MGASIYIADDEKNIRDLITKFLESDGYSVTAFETGDELMEEFLKKPCELVILDIMMPGTDGLTICRRLRTITDVPIIMLTAKDSEYDYVRGITLGGDDYNGSVVKTKI
;
A
#
# COMPACT_ATOMS: atom_id res chain seq x y z
N MET A 1 -5.51 0.81 20.76
CA MET A 1 -4.61 0.57 20.13
C MET A 1 -4.73 -0.28 19.04
N GLY A 2 -5.00 -0.15 17.93
CA GLY A 2 -5.09 -0.99 16.80
C GLY A 2 -3.75 -1.16 16.12
N ALA A 3 -3.75 -1.95 15.09
CA ALA A 3 -2.57 -2.17 14.30
C ALA A 3 -2.15 -0.88 13.62
N SER A 4 -0.87 -0.77 13.31
CA SER A 4 -0.35 0.39 12.63
C SER A 4 -0.39 0.15 11.12
N ILE A 5 -0.89 1.13 10.39
CA ILE A 5 -1.06 1.03 8.95
C ILE A 5 -0.42 2.23 8.28
N TYR A 6 0.38 1.97 7.23
CA TYR A 6 0.93 3.05 6.42
C TYR A 6 0.22 3.02 5.07
N ILE A 7 -0.18 4.19 4.59
CA ILE A 7 -0.83 4.26 3.28
C ILE A 7 -0.11 5.30 2.43
N ALA A 8 0.15 4.97 1.18
CA ALA A 8 0.71 5.91 0.21
C ALA A 8 -0.25 6.04 -0.97
N ASP A 9 -0.69 7.27 -1.23
CA ASP A 9 -1.60 7.56 -2.33
C ASP A 9 -1.43 9.04 -2.66
N ASP A 10 -1.26 9.37 -3.93
CA ASP A 10 -1.03 10.74 -4.31
C ASP A 10 -2.30 11.58 -4.30
N GLU A 11 -3.47 10.95 -4.23
CA GLU A 11 -4.71 11.70 -4.20
C GLU A 11 -5.15 11.93 -2.77
N LYS A 12 -5.18 13.20 -2.38
CA LYS A 12 -5.50 13.56 -1.03
C LYS A 12 -6.88 13.07 -0.59
N ASN A 13 -7.85 13.15 -1.48
CA ASN A 13 -9.21 12.73 -1.13
C ASN A 13 -9.29 11.24 -0.80
N ILE A 14 -8.58 10.42 -1.56
CA ILE A 14 -8.57 8.99 -1.32
C ILE A 14 -7.81 8.69 -0.02
N ARG A 15 -6.67 9.35 0.15
CA ARG A 15 -5.86 9.18 1.35
C ARG A 15 -6.68 9.51 2.60
N ASP A 16 -7.39 10.65 2.56
CA ASP A 16 -8.19 11.09 3.70
C ASP A 16 -9.35 10.14 3.96
N LEU A 17 -9.99 9.68 2.91
CA LEU A 17 -11.14 8.81 3.05
C LEU A 17 -10.74 7.49 3.71
N ILE A 18 -9.68 6.87 3.22
CA ILE A 18 -9.24 5.59 3.74
C ILE A 18 -8.73 5.75 5.16
N THR A 19 -8.00 6.83 5.41
CA THR A 19 -7.48 7.10 6.74
C THR A 19 -8.62 7.22 7.74
N LYS A 20 -9.64 8.01 7.41
CA LYS A 20 -10.77 8.17 8.30
C LYS A 20 -11.48 6.87 8.55
N PHE A 21 -11.68 6.10 7.51
CA PHE A 21 -12.40 4.84 7.62
C PHE A 21 -11.66 3.89 8.55
N LEU A 22 -10.36 3.77 8.37
CA LEU A 22 -9.57 2.85 9.17
C LEU A 22 -9.42 3.34 10.60
N GLU A 23 -9.27 4.64 10.78
CA GLU A 23 -9.16 5.17 12.14
C GLU A 23 -10.46 4.99 12.90
N SER A 24 -11.58 5.05 12.21
CA SER A 24 -12.85 4.84 12.90
C SER A 24 -13.00 3.40 13.38
N ASP A 25 -12.22 2.48 12.80
CA ASP A 25 -12.21 1.11 13.26
C ASP A 25 -11.10 0.85 14.27
N GLY A 26 -10.43 1.89 14.73
CA GLY A 26 -9.44 1.74 15.78
C GLY A 26 -8.01 1.55 15.33
N TYR A 27 -7.74 1.63 14.02
CA TYR A 27 -6.37 1.47 13.53
C TYR A 27 -5.60 2.78 13.62
N SER A 28 -4.30 2.68 13.70
CA SER A 28 -3.43 3.84 13.73
C SER A 28 -2.87 4.00 12.31
N VAL A 29 -3.21 5.07 11.63
CA VAL A 29 -2.85 5.24 10.22
C VAL A 29 -1.91 6.41 10.03
N THR A 30 -0.84 6.20 9.26
CA THR A 30 0.05 7.26 8.84
C THR A 30 0.00 7.33 7.34
N ALA A 31 -0.28 8.50 6.80
CA ALA A 31 -0.49 8.67 5.37
C ALA A 31 0.66 9.40 4.73
N PHE A 32 1.02 8.97 3.51
CA PHE A 32 2.13 9.54 2.76
C PHE A 32 1.66 9.88 1.35
N GLU A 33 2.24 10.90 0.76
CA GLU A 33 1.90 11.28 -0.61
C GLU A 33 2.64 10.43 -1.62
N THR A 34 3.76 9.85 -1.24
CA THR A 34 4.56 9.05 -2.17
C THR A 34 4.98 7.75 -1.51
N GLY A 35 5.29 6.78 -2.34
CA GLY A 35 5.80 5.52 -1.86
C GLY A 35 7.19 5.64 -1.27
N ASP A 36 7.98 6.58 -1.79
CA ASP A 36 9.33 6.78 -1.27
C ASP A 36 9.30 7.26 0.17
N GLU A 37 8.37 8.15 0.50
CA GLU A 37 8.21 8.62 1.86
C GLU A 37 7.79 7.48 2.79
N LEU A 38 6.89 6.62 2.31
CA LEU A 38 6.44 5.48 3.09
C LEU A 38 7.61 4.54 3.35
N MET A 39 8.43 4.28 2.34
CA MET A 39 9.59 3.41 2.49
C MET A 39 10.55 3.96 3.53
N GLU A 40 10.80 5.26 3.47
CA GLU A 40 11.71 5.88 4.41
C GLU A 40 11.23 5.69 5.83
N GLU A 41 9.96 5.91 6.06
CA GLU A 41 9.41 5.76 7.40
C GLU A 41 9.39 4.28 7.82
N PHE A 42 9.09 3.39 6.89
CA PHE A 42 9.05 1.97 7.22
C PHE A 42 10.42 1.47 7.69
N LEU A 43 11.48 1.97 7.07
CA LEU A 43 12.81 1.57 7.48
C LEU A 43 13.16 2.05 8.88
N LYS A 44 12.59 3.17 9.29
CA LYS A 44 12.82 3.67 10.63
C LYS A 44 11.89 3.00 11.64
N LYS A 45 10.64 2.82 11.27
CA LYS A 45 9.65 2.27 12.18
C LYS A 45 8.69 1.43 11.37
N PRO A 46 8.83 0.12 11.34
CA PRO A 46 7.95 -0.73 10.56
C PRO A 46 6.52 -0.68 11.07
N CYS A 47 5.59 -0.95 10.17
CA CYS A 47 4.18 -1.00 10.49
C CYS A 47 3.65 -2.41 10.23
N GLU A 48 2.39 -2.62 10.54
CA GLU A 48 1.79 -3.94 10.45
C GLU A 48 1.03 -4.19 9.16
N LEU A 49 0.71 -3.15 8.43
CA LEU A 49 0.01 -3.29 7.16
C LEU A 49 0.36 -2.10 6.27
N VAL A 50 0.57 -2.35 4.99
CA VAL A 50 0.88 -1.27 4.04
C VAL A 50 -0.19 -1.24 2.99
N ILE A 51 -0.67 -0.05 2.65
CA ILE A 51 -1.64 0.15 1.58
C ILE A 51 -0.97 1.06 0.55
N LEU A 52 -0.88 0.60 -0.68
CA LEU A 52 -0.20 1.32 -1.74
C LEU A 52 -1.09 1.54 -2.93
N ASP A 53 -1.08 2.76 -3.46
CA ASP A 53 -1.72 3.04 -4.72
C ASP A 53 -0.77 2.56 -5.82
N ILE A 54 -1.30 1.83 -6.79
CA ILE A 54 -0.48 1.34 -7.88
C ILE A 54 0.03 2.49 -8.74
N MET A 55 -0.84 3.46 -9.00
CA MET A 55 -0.49 4.56 -9.90
C MET A 55 -0.12 5.80 -9.12
N MET A 56 1.14 5.99 -8.90
CA MET A 56 1.62 7.18 -8.22
C MET A 56 2.73 7.81 -9.03
N PRO A 57 2.85 9.14 -9.01
CA PRO A 57 3.98 9.77 -9.69
C PRO A 57 5.27 9.38 -8.99
N GLY A 58 6.34 9.38 -9.73
CA GLY A 58 7.62 8.96 -9.19
C GLY A 58 7.68 7.46 -9.12
N THR A 59 8.02 6.94 -7.97
CA THR A 59 8.12 5.48 -7.81
C THR A 59 6.73 4.91 -7.63
N ASP A 60 6.32 4.03 -8.52
CA ASP A 60 4.96 3.50 -8.47
C ASP A 60 4.80 2.44 -7.38
N GLY A 61 3.55 2.09 -7.12
CA GLY A 61 3.23 1.18 -6.04
C GLY A 61 3.80 -0.22 -6.21
N LEU A 62 3.88 -0.70 -7.45
CA LEU A 62 4.43 -2.03 -7.67
C LEU A 62 5.92 -2.08 -7.35
N THR A 63 6.63 -1.01 -7.68
CA THR A 63 8.04 -0.94 -7.36
C THR A 63 8.26 -0.89 -5.86
N ILE A 64 7.44 -0.12 -5.15
CA ILE A 64 7.53 -0.04 -3.70
C ILE A 64 7.22 -1.41 -3.09
N CYS A 65 6.22 -2.09 -3.61
CA CYS A 65 5.86 -3.41 -3.13
C CYS A 65 7.05 -4.38 -3.27
N ARG A 66 7.70 -4.37 -4.42
CA ARG A 66 8.85 -5.23 -4.62
C ARG A 66 9.97 -4.91 -3.65
N ARG A 67 10.23 -3.63 -3.44
CA ARG A 67 11.27 -3.21 -2.51
C ARG A 67 10.95 -3.68 -1.10
N LEU A 68 9.69 -3.54 -0.68
CA LEU A 68 9.30 -4.00 0.64
C LEU A 68 9.49 -5.50 0.77
N ARG A 69 9.19 -6.25 -0.27
CA ARG A 69 9.31 -7.70 -0.20
C ARG A 69 10.74 -8.19 -0.04
N THR A 70 11.72 -7.35 -0.35
CA THR A 70 13.11 -7.75 -0.14
C THR A 70 13.51 -7.65 1.32
N ILE A 71 12.74 -6.93 2.14
CA ILE A 71 13.12 -6.71 3.52
C ILE A 71 12.07 -7.11 4.54
N THR A 72 10.86 -7.38 4.13
CA THR A 72 9.80 -7.68 5.08
C THR A 72 8.68 -8.50 4.45
N ASP A 73 7.93 -9.20 5.29
CA ASP A 73 6.76 -9.94 4.85
C ASP A 73 5.48 -9.19 5.21
N VAL A 74 5.56 -7.89 5.49
CA VAL A 74 4.39 -7.13 5.90
C VAL A 74 3.28 -7.28 4.85
N PRO A 75 2.04 -7.49 5.26
CA PRO A 75 0.93 -7.56 4.31
C PRO A 75 0.78 -6.25 3.55
N ILE A 76 0.53 -6.34 2.26
CA ILE A 76 0.39 -5.17 1.41
C ILE A 76 -0.92 -5.26 0.65
N ILE A 77 -1.70 -4.19 0.70
CA ILE A 77 -2.91 -4.07 -0.07
C ILE A 77 -2.64 -3.08 -1.20
N MET A 78 -2.90 -3.48 -2.42
CA MET A 78 -2.69 -2.61 -3.57
C MET A 78 -4.03 -2.00 -3.96
N LEU A 79 -4.05 -0.68 -4.10
CA LEU A 79 -5.25 0.02 -4.51
C LEU A 79 -5.16 0.44 -5.97
N THR A 80 -6.29 0.49 -6.64
CA THR A 80 -6.32 1.02 -7.98
C THR A 80 -7.68 1.62 -8.26
N ALA A 81 -7.67 2.77 -8.90
CA ALA A 81 -8.91 3.39 -9.35
C ALA A 81 -9.21 2.96 -10.78
N LYS A 82 -8.30 2.22 -11.40
CA LYS A 82 -8.53 1.81 -12.75
C LYS A 82 -9.40 0.61 -12.83
N ASP A 83 -10.17 0.56 -13.90
CA ASP A 83 -11.05 -0.53 -14.09
C ASP A 83 -10.39 -1.61 -14.87
N SER A 84 -9.13 -1.75 -14.82
CA SER A 84 -8.43 -2.72 -15.60
C SER A 84 -8.00 -3.85 -14.69
N GLU A 85 -8.90 -4.79 -14.48
CA GLU A 85 -8.60 -5.91 -13.67
C GLU A 85 -7.46 -6.72 -14.20
N TYR A 86 -7.32 -6.71 -15.50
CA TYR A 86 -6.29 -7.50 -16.13
C TYR A 86 -4.91 -6.99 -15.73
N ASP A 87 -4.71 -5.66 -15.81
CA ASP A 87 -3.44 -5.09 -15.43
C ASP A 87 -3.18 -5.31 -13.97
N TYR A 88 -4.24 -5.30 -13.19
CA TYR A 88 -4.13 -5.49 -11.80
C TYR A 88 -3.63 -6.89 -11.49
N VAL A 89 -4.21 -7.88 -12.11
CA VAL A 89 -3.81 -9.27 -11.91
C VAL A 89 -2.35 -9.45 -12.29
N ARG A 90 -1.91 -8.83 -13.37
CA ARG A 90 -0.52 -8.93 -13.75
C ARG A 90 0.40 -8.31 -12.73
N GLY A 91 -0.03 -7.20 -12.17
CA GLY A 91 0.74 -6.55 -11.14
C GLY A 91 0.92 -7.44 -9.94
N ILE A 92 -0.16 -8.10 -9.55
CA ILE A 92 -0.08 -9.00 -8.42
C ILE A 92 0.83 -10.17 -8.72
N THR A 93 0.75 -10.70 -9.93
CA THR A 93 1.61 -11.81 -10.27
C THR A 93 3.07 -11.42 -10.17
N LEU A 94 3.38 -10.20 -10.61
CA LEU A 94 4.76 -9.79 -10.56
C LEU A 94 5.27 -9.58 -9.15
N GLY A 95 4.45 -9.04 -8.31
CA GLY A 95 4.91 -8.82 -6.97
C GLY A 95 4.63 -9.98 -6.11
N GLY A 96 3.68 -10.76 -6.57
CA GLY A 96 3.23 -11.70 -5.64
C GLY A 96 3.75 -13.02 -5.70
N ASP A 97 4.51 -13.30 -6.68
CA ASP A 97 4.98 -14.62 -6.68
C ASP A 97 5.64 -14.83 -5.39
N ASP A 98 5.87 -13.80 -4.74
CA ASP A 98 6.43 -14.05 -3.59
C ASP A 98 5.52 -13.97 -2.53
N TYR A 99 4.42 -13.86 -2.73
CA TYR A 99 3.76 -13.61 -1.75
C TYR A 99 2.74 -14.33 -1.38
N ASN A 100 2.43 -15.08 -1.85
CA ASN A 100 1.56 -15.94 -1.29
C ASN A 100 0.50 -15.34 -0.56
N GLY A 101 -0.22 -14.46 -1.06
CA GLY A 101 -1.36 -13.91 -0.41
C GLY A 101 -1.07 -12.77 0.51
N SER A 102 0.15 -12.40 0.62
CA SER A 102 0.46 -11.25 1.44
C SER A 102 0.20 -9.96 0.67
N VAL A 103 -0.20 -10.03 -0.57
CA VAL A 103 -0.60 -8.85 -1.33
C VAL A 103 -2.05 -9.03 -1.70
N VAL A 104 -2.88 -8.07 -1.34
CA VAL A 104 -4.30 -8.13 -1.61
C VAL A 104 -4.67 -6.93 -2.45
N LYS A 105 -5.50 -7.14 -3.47
CA LYS A 105 -5.90 -6.03 -4.31
C LYS A 105 -7.26 -5.50 -3.92
N THR A 106 -7.43 -4.21 -4.07
CA THR A 106 -8.67 -3.56 -3.77
C THR A 106 -8.88 -2.44 -4.77
N LYS A 107 -10.07 -2.41 -5.35
CA LYS A 107 -10.42 -1.38 -6.30
C LYS A 107 -11.25 -0.33 -5.61
N ILE A 108 -10.94 0.91 -5.87
CA ILE A 108 -11.65 2.03 -5.25
C ILE A 108 -12.75 2.54 -6.14
#